data_f9e3485a9b1ff2647d2ab49ad40993e1
#
_entry.id   f9e3485a9b1ff2647d2ab49ad40993e1
#
_cell.length_a   1.000
_cell.length_b   1.000
_cell.length_c   1.000
_cell.angle_alpha   90.00
_cell.angle_beta   90.00
_cell.angle_gamma   90.00
#
_symmetry.space_group_name_H-M   'P 1'
#
loop_
_entity.id
_entity.type
_entity.pdbx_description
1 polymer ?
#
loop_
_entity_poly.entity_id
_entity_poly.type
_entity_poly.pdbx_seq_one_letter_code
_entity_poly.pdbx_strand_id
1 'polypeptide(L)'
;MKITIVTVGKVKEKFYRDAIAEYAKRLGRYCTLEILEVADEKTPDGAAPALEQQIIEKEGARILSCIREDAYVIALAIQGKQRSSEQLAAHMNELTVRGKSNICFVIGGSLGLSSQVLKRADEQLSFSPMTFPHQLMRVILLEQIYRAFRIIKGEPYHK
;
A
#
# COMPACT_ATOMS: atom_id res chain seq x y z
N MET A 1 -7.26 -8.83 -12.98
CA MET A 1 -7.04 -7.91 -11.83
C MET A 1 -5.58 -7.48 -11.79
N LYS A 2 -5.36 -6.19 -11.76
CA LYS A 2 -4.05 -5.61 -11.55
C LYS A 2 -3.98 -4.98 -10.16
N ILE A 3 -2.93 -5.31 -9.40
CA ILE A 3 -2.63 -4.69 -8.12
C ILE A 3 -1.33 -3.92 -8.28
N THR A 4 -1.39 -2.63 -7.98
CA THR A 4 -0.20 -1.76 -7.95
C THR A 4 0.04 -1.34 -6.52
N ILE A 5 1.29 -1.39 -6.07
CA ILE A 5 1.70 -0.89 -4.77
C ILE A 5 2.72 0.22 -5.01
N VAL A 6 2.40 1.43 -4.58
CA VAL A 6 3.31 2.57 -4.66
C VAL A 6 3.87 2.84 -3.27
N THR A 7 5.18 2.81 -3.14
CA THR A 7 5.86 2.92 -1.85
C THR A 7 6.99 3.94 -1.92
N VAL A 8 7.39 4.49 -0.78
CA VAL A 8 8.50 5.45 -0.67
C VAL A 8 9.73 4.73 -0.14
N GLY A 9 10.86 4.92 -0.84
CA GLY A 9 12.15 4.36 -0.45
C GLY A 9 12.38 2.94 -0.91
N LYS A 10 13.62 2.47 -0.74
CA LYS A 10 14.04 1.13 -1.10
C LYS A 10 14.07 0.22 0.13
N VAL A 11 13.81 -1.06 -0.10
CA VAL A 11 13.96 -2.07 0.95
C VAL A 11 15.42 -2.47 1.04
N LYS A 12 16.05 -2.21 2.19
CA LYS A 12 17.49 -2.46 2.42
C LYS A 12 17.76 -3.85 2.97
N GLU A 13 16.92 -4.34 3.85
CA GLU A 13 17.14 -5.63 4.54
C GLU A 13 16.75 -6.79 3.63
N LYS A 14 17.68 -7.75 3.51
CA LYS A 14 17.46 -8.94 2.67
C LYS A 14 16.24 -9.74 3.12
N PHE A 15 15.99 -9.84 4.42
CA PHE A 15 14.84 -10.62 4.91
C PHE A 15 13.51 -10.00 4.49
N TYR A 16 13.40 -8.68 4.39
CA TYR A 16 12.21 -8.03 3.84
C TYR A 16 12.10 -8.27 2.33
N ARG A 17 13.20 -8.14 1.59
CA ARG A 17 13.20 -8.41 0.14
C ARG A 17 12.78 -9.84 -0.16
N ASP A 18 13.28 -10.79 0.62
CA ASP A 18 12.95 -12.20 0.46
C ASP A 18 11.45 -12.46 0.74
N ALA A 19 10.92 -11.86 1.80
CA ALA A 19 9.51 -11.97 2.13
C ALA A 19 8.61 -11.34 1.04
N ILE A 20 8.97 -10.15 0.55
CA ILE A 20 8.26 -9.48 -0.53
C ILE A 20 8.26 -10.34 -1.79
N ALA A 21 9.42 -10.90 -2.16
CA ALA A 21 9.55 -11.76 -3.32
C ALA A 21 8.69 -13.02 -3.21
N GLU A 22 8.61 -13.62 -2.02
CA GLU A 22 7.78 -14.81 -1.80
C GLU A 22 6.29 -14.51 -1.98
N TYR A 23 5.79 -13.43 -1.38
CA TYR A 23 4.38 -13.06 -1.55
C TYR A 23 4.08 -12.59 -2.98
N ALA A 24 5.00 -11.86 -3.61
CA ALA A 24 4.85 -11.48 -5.01
C ALA A 24 4.72 -12.70 -5.93
N LYS A 25 5.53 -13.73 -5.69
CA LYS A 25 5.46 -15.00 -6.41
C LYS A 25 4.09 -15.66 -6.23
N ARG A 26 3.61 -15.76 -4.98
CA ARG A 26 2.29 -16.34 -4.69
C ARG A 26 1.16 -15.57 -5.36
N LEU A 27 1.24 -14.24 -5.35
CA LEU A 27 0.23 -13.38 -5.95
C LEU A 27 0.16 -13.47 -7.47
N GLY A 28 1.24 -13.86 -8.13
CA GLY A 28 1.27 -14.02 -9.58
C GLY A 28 0.22 -14.98 -10.13
N ARG A 29 -0.28 -15.88 -9.30
CA ARG A 29 -1.37 -16.80 -9.64
C ARG A 29 -2.73 -16.10 -9.71
N TYR A 30 -2.91 -14.99 -8.99
CA TYR A 30 -4.20 -14.33 -8.81
C TYR A 30 -4.34 -13.00 -9.52
N CYS A 31 -3.24 -12.29 -9.70
CA CYS A 31 -3.26 -10.95 -10.26
C CYS A 31 -1.94 -10.61 -10.95
N THR A 32 -1.95 -9.52 -11.70
CA THR A 32 -0.73 -8.87 -12.16
C THR A 32 -0.31 -7.89 -11.08
N LEU A 33 0.81 -8.16 -10.43
CA LEU A 33 1.34 -7.31 -9.35
C LEU A 33 2.46 -6.42 -9.88
N GLU A 34 2.39 -5.14 -9.55
CA GLU A 34 3.45 -4.17 -9.82
C GLU A 34 3.76 -3.41 -8.54
N ILE A 35 5.04 -3.37 -8.16
CA ILE A 35 5.51 -2.61 -7.01
C ILE A 35 6.38 -1.48 -7.52
N LEU A 36 5.98 -0.24 -7.27
CA LEU A 36 6.68 0.97 -7.70
C LEU A 36 7.26 1.67 -6.47
N GLU A 37 8.58 1.78 -6.43
CA GLU A 37 9.29 2.49 -5.37
C GLU A 37 9.66 3.87 -5.86
N VAL A 38 9.21 4.91 -5.16
CA VAL A 38 9.65 6.29 -5.43
C VAL A 38 10.76 6.67 -4.46
N ALA A 39 11.62 7.60 -4.88
CA ALA A 39 12.73 8.05 -4.04
C ALA A 39 12.21 8.72 -2.77
N ASP A 40 12.84 8.40 -1.64
CA ASP A 40 12.59 9.07 -0.37
C ASP A 40 13.46 10.32 -0.25
N GLU A 41 13.01 11.25 0.60
CA GLU A 41 13.82 12.39 1.03
C GLU A 41 14.40 12.10 2.41
N LYS A 42 15.65 12.50 2.63
CA LYS A 42 16.26 12.41 3.96
C LYS A 42 15.56 13.38 4.90
N THR A 43 15.13 12.86 6.05
CA THR A 43 14.59 13.69 7.14
C THR A 43 15.66 13.86 8.20
N PRO A 44 16.24 15.08 8.36
CA PRO A 44 17.20 15.33 9.44
C PRO A 44 16.55 15.16 10.81
N ASP A 45 17.32 14.66 11.76
CA ASP A 45 16.86 14.62 13.16
C ASP A 45 16.54 16.03 13.64
N GLY A 46 15.38 16.20 14.29
CA GLY A 46 14.94 17.50 14.77
C GLY A 46 14.55 18.47 13.65
N ALA A 47 14.15 17.98 12.48
CA ALA A 47 13.71 18.82 11.37
C ALA A 47 12.55 19.72 11.77
N ALA A 48 12.57 20.98 11.31
CA ALA A 48 11.48 21.92 11.52
C ALA A 48 10.20 21.44 10.82
N PRO A 49 9.00 21.75 11.35
CA PRO A 49 7.74 21.35 10.71
C PRO A 49 7.62 21.79 9.25
N ALA A 50 8.16 22.95 8.89
CA ALA A 50 8.15 23.43 7.52
C ALA A 50 8.98 22.55 6.59
N LEU A 51 10.13 22.04 7.05
CA LEU A 51 10.96 21.12 6.27
C LEU A 51 10.29 19.76 6.13
N GLU A 52 9.69 19.26 7.20
CA GLU A 52 8.94 18.00 7.16
C GLU A 52 7.80 18.08 6.15
N GLN A 53 7.08 19.20 6.11
CA GLN A 53 6.00 19.43 5.15
C GLN A 53 6.51 19.43 3.72
N GLN A 54 7.66 20.05 3.46
CA GLN A 54 8.29 20.00 2.12
C GLN A 54 8.66 18.59 1.70
N ILE A 55 9.19 17.80 2.63
CA ILE A 55 9.55 16.40 2.38
C ILE A 55 8.31 15.60 2.01
N ILE A 56 7.25 15.72 2.79
CA ILE A 56 5.98 15.04 2.54
C ILE A 56 5.42 15.40 1.16
N GLU A 57 5.48 16.67 0.79
CA GLU A 57 4.97 17.15 -0.49
C GLU A 57 5.80 16.64 -1.67
N LYS A 58 7.13 16.62 -1.55
CA LYS A 58 8.00 16.07 -2.59
C LYS A 58 7.78 14.58 -2.81
N GLU A 59 7.73 13.82 -1.73
CA GLU A 59 7.42 12.38 -1.79
C GLU A 59 6.03 12.17 -2.36
N GLY A 60 5.06 12.98 -1.95
CA GLY A 60 3.68 12.92 -2.44
C GLY A 60 3.57 13.17 -3.93
N ALA A 61 4.30 14.14 -4.47
CA ALA A 61 4.31 14.42 -5.90
C ALA A 61 4.85 13.22 -6.69
N ARG A 62 5.89 12.55 -6.18
CA ARG A 62 6.43 11.33 -6.79
C ARG A 62 5.43 10.19 -6.77
N ILE A 63 4.73 10.02 -5.65
CA ILE A 63 3.66 9.02 -5.52
C ILE A 63 2.57 9.28 -6.56
N LEU A 64 2.07 10.51 -6.63
CA LEU A 64 1.00 10.89 -7.56
C LEU A 64 1.38 10.63 -9.03
N SER A 65 2.64 10.84 -9.39
CA SER A 65 3.12 10.58 -10.74
C SER A 65 3.07 9.09 -11.13
N CYS A 66 3.02 8.19 -10.16
CA CYS A 66 2.95 6.75 -10.37
C CYS A 66 1.52 6.21 -10.39
N ILE A 67 0.54 7.01 -10.00
CA ILE A 67 -0.86 6.56 -9.91
C ILE A 67 -1.56 6.81 -11.25
N ARG A 68 -2.10 5.74 -11.82
CA ARG A 68 -2.91 5.84 -13.04
C ARG A 68 -4.24 6.52 -12.74
N GLU A 69 -4.73 7.28 -13.73
CA GLU A 69 -6.00 7.99 -13.60
C GLU A 69 -7.17 7.05 -13.34
N ASP A 70 -7.17 5.85 -13.96
CA ASP A 70 -8.23 4.86 -13.86
C ASP A 70 -8.11 3.95 -12.63
N ALA A 71 -7.08 4.11 -11.81
CA ALA A 71 -6.87 3.28 -10.64
C ALA A 71 -7.82 3.64 -9.50
N TYR A 72 -8.33 2.60 -8.82
CA TYR A 72 -8.97 2.76 -7.51
C TYR A 72 -7.86 2.78 -6.45
N VAL A 73 -7.74 3.88 -5.73
CA VAL A 73 -6.60 4.14 -4.84
C VAL A 73 -6.99 3.94 -3.38
N ILE A 74 -6.27 3.06 -2.71
CA ILE A 74 -6.38 2.81 -1.28
C ILE A 74 -5.09 3.28 -0.61
N ALA A 75 -5.16 4.37 0.13
CA ALA A 75 -4.01 4.89 0.88
C ALA A 75 -3.96 4.27 2.27
N LEU A 76 -2.80 3.76 2.66
CA LEU A 76 -2.59 3.27 4.02
C LEU A 76 -2.34 4.46 4.94
N ALA A 77 -3.23 4.64 5.90
CA ALA A 77 -3.15 5.73 6.87
C ALA A 77 -3.71 5.26 8.22
N ILE A 78 -3.05 5.65 9.31
CA ILE A 78 -3.47 5.26 10.67
C ILE A 78 -4.91 5.70 10.97
N GLN A 79 -5.31 6.87 10.47
CA GLN A 79 -6.65 7.42 10.66
C GLN A 79 -7.70 6.81 9.72
N GLY A 80 -7.30 5.91 8.84
CA GLY A 80 -8.21 5.27 7.90
C GLY A 80 -9.18 4.29 8.56
N LYS A 81 -10.06 3.75 7.74
CA LYS A 81 -11.01 2.72 8.18
C LYS A 81 -10.27 1.41 8.43
N GLN A 82 -10.53 0.80 9.59
CA GLN A 82 -10.03 -0.53 9.90
C GLN A 82 -10.97 -1.59 9.30
N ARG A 83 -10.37 -2.64 8.77
CA ARG A 83 -11.11 -3.78 8.21
C ARG A 83 -10.50 -5.08 8.73
N SER A 84 -11.32 -6.09 8.93
CA SER A 84 -10.82 -7.45 9.11
C SER A 84 -10.28 -8.00 7.77
N SER A 85 -9.56 -9.12 7.82
CA SER A 85 -9.09 -9.78 6.59
C SER A 85 -10.27 -10.16 5.68
N GLU A 86 -11.36 -10.65 6.27
CA GLU A 86 -12.57 -11.01 5.54
C GLU A 86 -13.25 -9.79 4.93
N GLN A 87 -13.27 -8.68 5.65
CA GLN A 87 -13.84 -7.43 5.13
C GLN A 87 -13.00 -6.87 3.98
N LEU A 88 -11.68 -6.95 4.07
CA LEU A 88 -10.80 -6.55 2.97
C LEU A 88 -11.04 -7.42 1.73
N ALA A 89 -11.14 -8.73 1.92
CA ALA A 89 -11.42 -9.66 0.83
C ALA A 89 -12.76 -9.35 0.15
N ALA A 90 -13.82 -9.16 0.95
CA ALA A 90 -15.13 -8.81 0.44
C ALA A 90 -15.11 -7.49 -0.33
N HIS A 91 -14.40 -6.50 0.20
CA HIS A 91 -14.28 -5.19 -0.45
C HIS A 91 -13.53 -5.26 -1.78
N MET A 92 -12.42 -5.98 -1.84
CA MET A 92 -11.67 -6.19 -3.09
C MET A 92 -12.53 -6.91 -4.14
N ASN A 93 -13.28 -7.91 -3.71
CA ASN A 93 -14.20 -8.63 -4.61
C ASN A 93 -15.30 -7.70 -5.13
N GLU A 94 -15.87 -6.88 -4.27
CA GLU A 94 -16.89 -5.90 -4.66
C GLU A 94 -16.35 -4.89 -5.68
N LEU A 95 -15.13 -4.38 -5.48
CA LEU A 95 -14.47 -3.49 -6.42
C LEU A 95 -14.32 -4.15 -7.79
N THR A 96 -13.92 -5.41 -7.81
CA THR A 96 -13.77 -6.18 -9.05
C THR A 96 -15.11 -6.32 -9.76
N VAL A 97 -16.15 -6.66 -9.03
CA VAL A 97 -17.53 -6.81 -9.59
C VAL A 97 -18.03 -5.48 -10.18
N ARG A 98 -17.63 -4.36 -9.57
CA ARG A 98 -17.95 -3.02 -10.08
C ARG A 98 -17.07 -2.56 -11.24
N GLY A 99 -16.21 -3.42 -11.74
CA GLY A 99 -15.32 -3.10 -12.87
C GLY A 99 -14.03 -2.36 -12.50
N LYS A 100 -13.71 -2.25 -11.22
CA LYS A 100 -12.44 -1.66 -10.75
C LYS A 100 -11.35 -2.73 -10.81
N SER A 101 -10.80 -2.93 -11.99
CA SER A 101 -9.79 -3.98 -12.23
C SER A 101 -8.36 -3.57 -11.91
N ASN A 102 -8.12 -2.31 -11.55
CA ASN A 102 -6.81 -1.78 -11.17
C ASN A 102 -6.92 -1.12 -9.80
N ILE A 103 -6.44 -1.83 -8.78
CA ILE A 103 -6.40 -1.33 -7.40
C ILE A 103 -4.97 -0.93 -7.08
N CYS A 104 -4.80 0.31 -6.63
CA CYS A 104 -3.50 0.86 -6.25
C CYS A 104 -3.46 1.11 -4.74
N PHE A 105 -2.57 0.40 -4.04
CA PHE A 105 -2.30 0.66 -2.63
C PHE A 105 -1.11 1.61 -2.51
N VAL A 106 -1.19 2.57 -1.60
CA VAL A 106 -0.14 3.56 -1.38
C VAL A 106 0.37 3.48 0.05
N ILE A 107 1.67 3.31 0.19
CA ILE A 107 2.37 3.30 1.49
C ILE A 107 3.32 4.50 1.52
N GLY A 108 3.14 5.40 2.48
CA GLY A 108 3.99 6.57 2.65
C GLY A 108 5.35 6.25 3.27
N GLY A 109 6.20 7.27 3.33
CA GLY A 109 7.47 7.21 4.03
C GLY A 109 7.32 7.43 5.53
N SER A 110 8.42 7.73 6.21
CA SER A 110 8.45 7.89 7.67
C SER A 110 7.56 9.02 8.19
N LEU A 111 7.30 10.04 7.39
CA LEU A 111 6.48 11.19 7.77
C LEU A 111 5.02 11.05 7.33
N GLY A 112 4.65 9.96 6.68
CA GLY A 112 3.30 9.72 6.20
C GLY A 112 3.02 10.27 4.81
N LEU A 113 1.75 10.46 4.49
CA LEU A 113 1.27 10.86 3.17
C LEU A 113 0.85 12.33 3.14
N SER A 114 1.09 12.98 2.00
CA SER A 114 0.64 14.36 1.79
C SER A 114 -0.88 14.45 1.69
N SER A 115 -1.41 15.64 1.96
CA SER A 115 -2.84 15.90 1.80
C SER A 115 -3.32 15.66 0.35
N GLN A 116 -2.47 15.93 -0.63
CA GLN A 116 -2.80 15.72 -2.04
C GLN A 116 -2.93 14.24 -2.40
N VAL A 117 -2.06 13.39 -1.85
CA VAL A 117 -2.17 11.94 -2.01
C VAL A 117 -3.46 11.45 -1.35
N LEU A 118 -3.75 11.91 -0.14
CA LEU A 118 -4.98 11.52 0.57
C LEU A 118 -6.24 11.97 -0.18
N LYS A 119 -6.22 13.14 -0.81
CA LYS A 119 -7.33 13.62 -1.64
C LYS A 119 -7.50 12.78 -2.92
N ARG A 120 -6.40 12.31 -3.51
CA ARG A 120 -6.48 11.43 -4.69
C ARG A 120 -7.01 10.07 -4.33
N ALA A 121 -6.75 9.60 -3.11
CA ALA A 121 -7.19 8.29 -2.68
C ALA A 121 -8.73 8.20 -2.63
N ASP A 122 -9.25 7.08 -3.12
CA ASP A 122 -10.68 6.79 -3.04
C ASP A 122 -11.07 6.37 -1.63
N GLU A 123 -10.12 5.81 -0.88
CA GLU A 123 -10.32 5.47 0.52
C GLU A 123 -8.99 5.42 1.28
N GLN A 124 -9.10 5.49 2.61
CA GLN A 124 -7.96 5.31 3.50
C GLN A 124 -8.18 4.05 4.33
N LEU A 125 -7.17 3.19 4.36
CA LEU A 125 -7.19 1.93 5.09
C LEU A 125 -6.19 1.98 6.24
N SER A 126 -6.66 1.67 7.45
CA SER A 126 -5.79 1.55 8.62
C SER A 126 -5.63 0.08 9.01
N PHE A 127 -4.39 -0.36 9.16
CA PHE A 127 -4.09 -1.69 9.66
C PHE A 127 -4.12 -1.76 11.18
N SER A 128 -3.89 -0.62 11.84
CA SER A 128 -3.84 -0.54 13.30
C SER A 128 -3.62 0.91 13.73
N PRO A 129 -4.01 1.30 14.94
CA PRO A 129 -3.54 2.56 15.54
C PRO A 129 -2.04 2.58 15.79
N MET A 130 -1.38 1.40 15.80
CA MET A 130 0.06 1.31 15.95
C MET A 130 0.78 1.72 14.67
N THR A 131 1.99 2.24 14.81
CA THR A 131 2.88 2.55 13.70
C THR A 131 3.79 1.34 13.45
N PHE A 132 3.90 0.95 12.19
CA PHE A 132 4.82 -0.10 11.75
C PHE A 132 5.91 0.50 10.87
N PRO A 133 7.13 -0.08 10.87
CA PRO A 133 8.13 0.30 9.88
C PRO A 133 7.54 0.13 8.47
N HIS A 134 7.74 1.13 7.62
CA HIS A 134 7.12 1.10 6.28
C HIS A 134 7.62 -0.08 5.41
N GLN A 135 8.85 -0.57 5.63
CA GLN A 135 9.34 -1.75 4.93
C GLN A 135 8.62 -3.02 5.37
N LEU A 136 8.36 -3.17 6.69
CA LEU A 136 7.58 -4.29 7.21
C LEU A 136 6.13 -4.20 6.71
N MET A 137 5.58 -3.00 6.64
CA MET A 137 4.20 -2.80 6.16
C MET A 137 4.00 -3.33 4.74
N ARG A 138 5.01 -3.25 3.87
CA ARG A 138 4.93 -3.85 2.52
C ARG A 138 4.69 -5.34 2.59
N VAL A 139 5.39 -6.04 3.49
CA VAL A 139 5.22 -7.47 3.68
C VAL A 139 3.82 -7.78 4.20
N ILE A 140 3.38 -7.04 5.22
CA ILE A 140 2.06 -7.20 5.83
C ILE A 140 0.96 -6.96 4.79
N LEU A 141 1.07 -5.91 3.99
CA LEU A 141 0.10 -5.61 2.94
C LEU A 141 0.03 -6.72 1.89
N LEU A 142 1.18 -7.18 1.40
CA LEU A 142 1.23 -8.27 0.42
C LEU A 142 0.62 -9.55 0.96
N GLU A 143 0.90 -9.86 2.22
CA GLU A 143 0.32 -11.03 2.89
C GLU A 143 -1.21 -10.92 2.94
N GLN A 144 -1.74 -9.75 3.32
CA GLN A 144 -3.18 -9.54 3.41
C GLN A 144 -3.86 -9.55 2.03
N ILE A 145 -3.21 -9.03 1.00
CA ILE A 145 -3.73 -9.14 -0.37
C ILE A 145 -3.77 -10.60 -0.83
N TYR A 146 -2.72 -11.35 -0.56
CA TYR A 146 -2.69 -12.80 -0.84
C TYR A 146 -3.81 -13.52 -0.09
N ARG A 147 -3.96 -13.26 1.20
CA ARG A 147 -5.02 -13.82 2.05
C ARG A 147 -6.40 -13.48 1.49
N ALA A 148 -6.59 -12.24 1.04
CA ALA A 148 -7.85 -11.80 0.44
C ALA A 148 -8.22 -12.65 -0.80
N PHE A 149 -7.25 -12.89 -1.70
CA PHE A 149 -7.50 -13.74 -2.87
C PHE A 149 -7.84 -15.18 -2.48
N ARG A 150 -7.15 -15.71 -1.45
CA ARG A 150 -7.46 -17.05 -0.95
C ARG A 150 -8.89 -17.14 -0.42
N ILE A 151 -9.32 -16.12 0.33
CA ILE A 151 -10.69 -16.04 0.84
C ILE A 151 -11.69 -15.93 -0.31
N ILE A 152 -11.44 -15.04 -1.28
CA ILE A 152 -12.33 -14.83 -2.43
C ILE A 152 -12.52 -16.13 -3.24
N LYS A 153 -11.46 -16.89 -3.41
CA LYS A 153 -11.49 -18.16 -4.16
C LYS A 153 -11.96 -19.35 -3.32
N GLY A 154 -12.24 -19.17 -2.05
CA GLY A 154 -12.63 -20.28 -1.16
C GLY A 154 -11.52 -21.29 -0.94
N GLU A 155 -10.27 -20.89 -1.08
CA GLU A 155 -9.11 -21.76 -0.90
C GLU A 155 -8.64 -21.77 0.55
N PRO A 156 -8.16 -22.93 1.09
CA PRO A 156 -7.72 -23.00 2.48
C PRO A 156 -6.44 -22.21 2.73
N TYR A 157 -6.49 -21.25 3.61
CA TYR A 157 -5.37 -20.44 4.09
C TYR A 157 -5.78 -19.66 5.34
N HIS A 158 -6.87 -18.90 5.24
CA HIS A 158 -7.40 -18.11 6.35
C HIS A 158 -8.16 -19.03 7.31
N LYS A 159 -7.90 -18.85 8.62
CA LYS A 159 -8.54 -19.64 9.69
C LYS A 159 -9.20 -18.74 10.71
#